data_9c62602980f25d8c724a60c7fc4272cf
#
_entry.id   9c62602980f25d8c724a60c7fc4272cf
#
_cell.length_a   1.000
_cell.length_b   1.000
_cell.length_c   1.000
_cell.angle_alpha   90.00
_cell.angle_beta   90.00
_cell.angle_gamma   90.00
#
_symmetry.space_group_name_H-M   'P 1'
#
loop_
_entity.id
_entity.type
_entity.pdbx_description
1 polymer ?
#
loop_
_entity_poly.entity_id
_entity_poly.type
_entity_poly.pdbx_seq_one_letter_code
_entity_poly.pdbx_strand_id
1 'polypeptide(L)'
;MELSIIYDKLRFEEKELHEKAVNKGISTHLIDAKPISFSTDISQSNSIKGDIFLQRCISHFRGLYITSCLEYLNHRVINKYDVNEICGNKLRTSLILAKSKIPSPKTYFTFSAESFKELTNKLGFPLVLKPLVGSWGRGVFPIRNEETVNIIMEMREENDSALSRIYYVQE
;
A
#
# COMPACT_ATOMS: atom_id res chain seq x y z
N MET A 1 29.56 2.48 0.31
CA MET A 1 28.10 2.55 0.16
C MET A 1 27.51 1.32 0.84
N GLU A 2 26.66 1.54 1.81
CA GLU A 2 25.97 0.50 2.57
C GLU A 2 24.49 0.48 2.18
N LEU A 3 23.97 -0.69 1.85
CA LEU A 3 22.57 -0.93 1.54
C LEU A 3 21.87 -1.58 2.73
N SER A 4 20.78 -1.01 3.19
CA SER A 4 19.93 -1.62 4.21
C SER A 4 18.58 -2.02 3.63
N ILE A 5 18.23 -3.30 3.76
CA ILE A 5 16.96 -3.87 3.32
C ILE A 5 16.06 -4.00 4.54
N ILE A 6 15.02 -3.14 4.62
CA ILE A 6 14.06 -3.16 5.73
C ILE A 6 12.86 -4.02 5.36
N TYR A 7 12.56 -4.99 6.20
CA TYR A 7 11.45 -5.94 6.00
C TYR A 7 10.65 -6.10 7.30
N ASP A 8 9.40 -6.56 7.18
CA ASP A 8 8.59 -7.03 8.32
C ASP A 8 8.31 -8.54 8.28
N LYS A 9 8.63 -9.16 7.14
CA LYS A 9 8.68 -10.61 6.95
C LYS A 9 9.82 -10.93 6.00
N LEU A 10 10.79 -11.70 6.48
CA LEU A 10 11.91 -12.14 5.67
C LEU A 10 11.46 -13.28 4.74
N ARG A 11 11.31 -12.98 3.47
CA ARG A 11 10.90 -13.93 2.41
C ARG A 11 12.08 -14.27 1.52
N PHE A 12 11.81 -15.07 0.49
CA PHE A 12 12.80 -15.43 -0.54
C PHE A 12 13.36 -14.17 -1.23
N GLU A 13 12.51 -13.20 -1.58
CA GLU A 13 12.88 -12.01 -2.32
C GLU A 13 13.87 -11.11 -1.55
N GLU A 14 13.66 -10.93 -0.26
CA GLU A 14 14.57 -10.14 0.58
C GLU A 14 15.93 -10.83 0.76
N LYS A 15 15.95 -12.16 0.87
CA LYS A 15 17.18 -12.96 0.94
C LYS A 15 17.96 -12.90 -0.37
N GLU A 16 17.31 -13.08 -1.50
CA GLU A 16 17.94 -12.99 -2.83
C GLU A 16 18.51 -11.59 -3.10
N LEU A 17 17.79 -10.53 -2.74
CA LEU A 17 18.29 -9.16 -2.87
C LEU A 17 19.57 -8.96 -2.04
N HIS A 18 19.58 -9.46 -0.81
CA HIS A 18 20.75 -9.42 0.05
C HIS A 18 21.96 -10.18 -0.57
N GLU A 19 21.75 -11.44 -0.94
CA GLU A 19 22.80 -12.27 -1.54
C GLU A 19 23.36 -11.67 -2.83
N LYS A 20 22.49 -11.16 -3.71
CA LYS A 20 22.92 -10.51 -4.96
C LYS A 20 23.71 -9.23 -4.70
N ALA A 21 23.34 -8.46 -3.68
CA ALA A 21 24.09 -7.27 -3.31
C ALA A 21 25.47 -7.64 -2.76
N VAL A 22 25.57 -8.61 -1.85
CA VAL A 22 26.82 -9.13 -1.31
C VAL A 22 27.73 -9.65 -2.42
N ASN A 23 27.19 -10.44 -3.36
CA ASN A 23 27.94 -10.99 -4.51
C ASN A 23 28.45 -9.90 -5.46
N LYS A 24 27.87 -8.70 -5.43
CA LYS A 24 28.34 -7.51 -6.16
C LYS A 24 29.31 -6.64 -5.33
N GLY A 25 29.73 -7.09 -4.15
CA GLY A 25 30.64 -6.36 -3.28
C GLY A 25 29.96 -5.17 -2.53
N ILE A 26 28.64 -5.16 -2.46
CA ILE A 26 27.90 -4.12 -1.73
C ILE A 26 27.73 -4.57 -0.26
N SER A 27 28.21 -3.76 0.68
CA SER A 27 27.93 -3.98 2.10
C SER A 27 26.41 -3.87 2.33
N THR A 28 25.78 -4.93 2.86
CA THR A 28 24.32 -5.02 2.93
C THR A 28 23.87 -5.53 4.28
N HIS A 29 22.82 -4.89 4.83
CA HIS A 29 22.20 -5.24 6.10
C HIS A 29 20.73 -5.63 5.91
N LEU A 30 20.31 -6.72 6.56
CA LEU A 30 18.91 -7.10 6.68
C LEU A 30 18.36 -6.57 8.02
N ILE A 31 17.35 -5.72 7.99
CA ILE A 31 16.81 -5.04 9.16
C ILE A 31 15.32 -5.40 9.34
N ASP A 32 15.00 -6.08 10.45
CA ASP A 32 13.58 -6.30 10.82
C ASP A 32 12.96 -4.96 11.26
N ALA A 33 11.87 -4.59 10.62
CA ALA A 33 11.15 -3.37 10.88
C ALA A 33 10.39 -3.37 12.22
N LYS A 34 10.07 -4.54 12.77
CA LYS A 34 9.17 -4.66 13.91
C LYS A 34 9.74 -4.14 15.23
N PRO A 35 11.03 -4.37 15.55
CA PRO A 35 11.62 -3.86 16.80
C PRO A 35 12.14 -2.42 16.68
N ILE A 36 12.05 -1.78 15.50
CA ILE A 36 12.57 -0.43 15.32
C ILE A 36 11.68 0.57 16.07
N SER A 37 12.32 1.48 16.79
CA SER A 37 11.68 2.67 17.38
C SER A 37 12.32 3.93 16.84
N PHE A 38 11.52 4.94 16.59
CA PHE A 38 11.95 6.28 16.18
C PHE A 38 11.55 7.30 17.24
N SER A 39 12.38 8.32 17.44
CA SER A 39 12.06 9.48 18.25
C SER A 39 11.97 10.72 17.35
N THR A 40 11.09 11.65 17.71
CA THR A 40 11.08 13.00 17.13
C THR A 40 12.27 13.83 17.60
N ASP A 41 12.89 13.45 18.71
CA ASP A 41 14.19 13.95 19.11
C ASP A 41 15.27 13.14 18.38
N ILE A 42 15.89 13.75 17.38
CA ILE A 42 16.92 13.13 16.53
C ILE A 42 18.11 12.63 17.37
N SER A 43 18.43 13.31 18.47
CA SER A 43 19.54 12.92 19.35
C SER A 43 19.30 11.58 20.06
N GLN A 44 18.04 11.17 20.19
CA GLN A 44 17.61 9.91 20.81
C GLN A 44 17.24 8.83 19.80
N SER A 45 17.28 9.14 18.51
CA SER A 45 17.02 8.15 17.48
C SER A 45 18.16 7.16 17.37
N ASN A 46 17.84 5.87 17.42
CA ASN A 46 18.84 4.83 17.18
C ASN A 46 19.45 5.01 15.80
N SER A 47 20.78 5.02 15.69
CA SER A 47 21.46 5.06 14.41
C SER A 47 21.17 3.76 13.65
N ILE A 48 20.37 3.85 12.60
CA ILE A 48 20.14 2.72 11.71
C ILE A 48 21.22 2.77 10.62
N LYS A 49 22.00 1.70 10.51
CA LYS A 49 23.10 1.63 9.52
C LYS A 49 22.56 1.59 8.10
N GLY A 50 23.18 2.34 7.20
CA GLY A 50 22.94 2.32 5.77
C GLY A 50 22.96 3.70 5.13
N ASP A 51 23.53 3.79 3.93
CA ASP A 51 23.50 4.98 3.08
C ASP A 51 22.22 5.05 2.26
N ILE A 52 21.70 3.87 1.87
CA ILE A 52 20.47 3.70 1.10
C ILE A 52 19.62 2.61 1.74
N PHE A 53 18.34 2.88 1.89
CA PHE A 53 17.36 1.98 2.45
C PHE A 53 16.40 1.47 1.38
N LEU A 54 16.33 0.15 1.22
CA LEU A 54 15.34 -0.52 0.37
C LEU A 54 14.19 -0.99 1.27
N GLN A 55 13.06 -0.31 1.17
CA GLN A 55 11.86 -0.67 1.93
C GLN A 55 11.14 -1.85 1.28
N ARG A 56 10.98 -2.95 2.03
CA ARG A 56 10.41 -4.22 1.58
C ARG A 56 9.34 -4.77 2.52
N CYS A 57 8.76 -3.96 3.41
CA CYS A 57 7.66 -4.39 4.26
C CYS A 57 6.44 -4.81 3.44
N ILE A 58 5.79 -5.90 3.85
CA ILE A 58 4.52 -6.37 3.27
C ILE A 58 3.37 -5.48 3.73
N SER A 59 3.40 -5.08 5.02
CA SER A 59 2.41 -4.16 5.58
C SER A 59 2.57 -2.78 4.98
N HIS A 60 1.56 -2.34 4.21
CA HIS A 60 1.56 -1.01 3.58
C HIS A 60 1.83 0.11 4.59
N PHE A 61 1.06 0.18 5.66
CA PHE A 61 1.18 1.26 6.64
C PHE A 61 2.50 1.22 7.40
N ARG A 62 3.00 0.02 7.79
CA ARG A 62 4.30 -0.09 8.43
C ARG A 62 5.41 0.41 7.49
N GLY A 63 5.42 -0.05 6.26
CA GLY A 63 6.38 0.40 5.26
C GLY A 63 6.31 1.89 5.00
N LEU A 64 5.09 2.44 4.88
CA LEU A 64 4.85 3.86 4.66
C LEU A 64 5.42 4.73 5.79
N TYR A 65 5.09 4.41 7.05
CA TYR A 65 5.54 5.22 8.19
C TYR A 65 7.02 5.04 8.51
N ILE A 66 7.58 3.84 8.32
CA ILE A 66 9.04 3.65 8.44
C ILE A 66 9.76 4.49 7.38
N THR A 67 9.27 4.53 6.15
CA THR A 67 9.84 5.39 5.11
C THR A 67 9.80 6.86 5.53
N SER A 68 8.67 7.33 6.05
CA SER A 68 8.54 8.70 6.56
C SER A 68 9.56 9.02 7.67
N CYS A 69 9.73 8.11 8.63
CA CYS A 69 10.70 8.28 9.71
C CYS A 69 12.14 8.32 9.20
N LEU A 70 12.48 7.44 8.26
CA LEU A 70 13.82 7.42 7.65
C LEU A 70 14.12 8.70 6.86
N GLU A 71 13.15 9.19 6.08
CA GLU A 71 13.28 10.45 5.35
C GLU A 71 13.41 11.65 6.29
N TYR A 72 12.66 11.65 7.41
CA TYR A 72 12.80 12.65 8.47
C TYR A 72 14.23 12.69 9.05
N LEU A 73 14.88 11.54 9.17
CA LEU A 73 16.28 11.41 9.59
C LEU A 73 17.29 11.65 8.44
N ASN A 74 16.84 12.18 7.29
CA ASN A 74 17.63 12.44 6.08
C ASN A 74 18.25 11.20 5.42
N HIS A 75 17.71 10.01 5.65
CA HIS A 75 18.10 8.82 4.93
C HIS A 75 17.49 8.76 3.52
N ARG A 76 18.23 8.18 2.59
CA ARG A 76 17.74 7.91 1.22
C ARG A 76 16.96 6.60 1.20
N VAL A 77 15.67 6.65 0.90
CA VAL A 77 14.80 5.46 0.85
C VAL A 77 14.30 5.19 -0.57
N ILE A 78 14.27 3.94 -0.95
CA ILE A 78 13.68 3.42 -2.20
C ILE A 78 12.50 2.51 -1.82
N ASN A 79 11.29 2.83 -2.27
CA ASN A 79 10.83 4.08 -2.88
C ASN A 79 10.56 5.13 -1.79
N LYS A 80 10.51 6.42 -2.21
CA LYS A 80 10.16 7.53 -1.30
C LYS A 80 8.74 7.43 -0.75
N TYR A 81 8.49 8.15 0.34
CA TYR A 81 7.18 8.21 1.00
C TYR A 81 6.05 8.52 0.02
N ASP A 82 6.16 9.62 -0.74
CA ASP A 82 5.12 10.05 -1.68
C ASP A 82 4.81 8.98 -2.73
N VAL A 83 5.84 8.29 -3.23
CA VAL A 83 5.67 7.19 -4.19
C VAL A 83 4.93 6.02 -3.55
N ASN A 84 5.33 5.64 -2.33
CA ASN A 84 4.68 4.55 -1.60
C ASN A 84 3.22 4.88 -1.25
N GLU A 85 2.93 6.10 -0.87
CA GLU A 85 1.58 6.58 -0.55
C GLU A 85 0.68 6.54 -1.79
N ILE A 86 1.16 7.06 -2.90
CA ILE A 86 0.40 7.08 -4.16
C ILE A 86 0.19 5.67 -4.70
N CYS A 87 1.26 4.90 -4.87
CA CYS A 87 1.19 3.57 -5.47
C CYS A 87 0.52 2.54 -4.57
N GLY A 88 0.56 2.73 -3.25
CA GLY A 88 -0.09 1.87 -2.27
C GLY A 88 -1.60 2.09 -2.13
N ASN A 89 -2.13 3.18 -2.67
CA ASN A 89 -3.54 3.56 -2.60
C ASN A 89 -4.17 3.61 -4.00
N LYS A 90 -5.07 2.68 -4.30
CA LYS A 90 -5.71 2.54 -5.63
C LYS A 90 -6.47 3.79 -6.07
N LEU A 91 -7.15 4.47 -5.14
CA LEU A 91 -7.86 5.71 -5.45
C LEU A 91 -6.87 6.79 -5.91
N ARG A 92 -5.80 7.03 -5.15
CA ARG A 92 -4.79 8.04 -5.51
C ARG A 92 -4.11 7.71 -6.83
N THR A 93 -3.72 6.45 -7.03
CA THR A 93 -3.15 5.98 -8.30
C THR A 93 -4.10 6.25 -9.46
N SER A 94 -5.38 5.87 -9.34
CA SER A 94 -6.37 6.06 -10.42
C SER A 94 -6.60 7.52 -10.75
N LEU A 95 -6.65 8.41 -9.74
CA LEU A 95 -6.79 9.86 -9.97
C LEU A 95 -5.59 10.44 -10.74
N ILE A 96 -4.37 10.00 -10.41
CA ILE A 96 -3.16 10.44 -11.12
C ILE A 96 -3.12 9.91 -12.54
N LEU A 97 -3.45 8.63 -12.76
CA LEU A 97 -3.51 8.04 -14.10
C LEU A 97 -4.53 8.77 -14.97
N ALA A 98 -5.72 9.04 -14.43
CA ALA A 98 -6.77 9.79 -15.13
C ALA A 98 -6.32 11.22 -15.48
N LYS A 99 -5.72 11.94 -14.52
CA LYS A 99 -5.18 13.29 -14.74
C LYS A 99 -4.09 13.30 -15.81
N SER A 100 -3.28 12.25 -15.85
CA SER A 100 -2.20 12.06 -16.83
C SER A 100 -2.69 11.50 -18.16
N LYS A 101 -3.99 11.28 -18.32
CA LYS A 101 -4.61 10.70 -19.52
C LYS A 101 -4.05 9.32 -19.90
N ILE A 102 -3.59 8.56 -18.90
CA ILE A 102 -3.11 7.20 -19.10
C ILE A 102 -4.32 6.26 -19.15
N PRO A 103 -4.47 5.43 -20.19
CA PRO A 103 -5.57 4.49 -20.32
C PRO A 103 -5.66 3.58 -19.09
N SER A 104 -6.83 3.53 -18.47
CA SER A 104 -7.12 2.72 -17.30
C SER A 104 -8.61 2.33 -17.31
N PRO A 105 -9.01 1.24 -16.62
CA PRO A 105 -10.41 0.89 -16.49
C PRO A 105 -11.21 2.06 -15.91
N LYS A 106 -12.46 2.22 -16.36
CA LYS A 106 -13.34 3.23 -15.76
C LYS A 106 -13.53 2.94 -14.29
N THR A 107 -13.30 3.94 -13.47
CA THR A 107 -13.20 3.82 -12.02
C THR A 107 -14.10 4.84 -11.34
N TYR A 108 -14.85 4.36 -10.37
CA TYR A 108 -15.82 5.14 -9.62
C TYR A 108 -15.55 5.01 -8.12
N PHE A 109 -15.91 6.06 -7.38
CA PHE A 109 -15.72 6.11 -5.93
C PHE A 109 -17.01 6.56 -5.27
N THR A 110 -17.44 5.85 -4.23
CA THR A 110 -18.53 6.28 -3.36
C THR A 110 -18.14 6.17 -1.90
N PHE A 111 -18.80 6.92 -1.03
CA PHE A 111 -18.44 7.08 0.37
C PHE A 111 -19.54 6.67 1.33
N SER A 112 -20.61 6.07 0.82
CA SER A 112 -21.68 5.47 1.60
C SER A 112 -22.22 4.22 0.90
N ALA A 113 -22.92 3.36 1.65
CA ALA A 113 -23.56 2.16 1.13
C ALA A 113 -24.69 2.51 0.15
N GLU A 114 -25.46 3.55 0.45
CA GLU A 114 -26.54 4.03 -0.41
C GLU A 114 -26.01 4.47 -1.77
N SER A 115 -24.98 5.34 -1.78
CA SER A 115 -24.37 5.81 -3.03
C SER A 115 -23.69 4.68 -3.81
N PHE A 116 -23.16 3.66 -3.11
CA PHE A 116 -22.62 2.46 -3.76
C PHE A 116 -23.73 1.67 -4.47
N LYS A 117 -24.89 1.46 -3.81
CA LYS A 117 -26.03 0.78 -4.40
C LYS A 117 -26.58 1.54 -5.62
N GLU A 118 -26.77 2.84 -5.50
CA GLU A 118 -27.20 3.70 -6.61
C GLU A 118 -26.24 3.63 -7.79
N LEU A 119 -24.92 3.68 -7.52
CA LEU A 119 -23.90 3.57 -8.55
C LEU A 119 -23.97 2.23 -9.29
N THR A 120 -24.07 1.10 -8.58
CA THR A 120 -24.14 -0.23 -9.19
C THR A 120 -25.39 -0.41 -10.03
N ASN A 121 -26.54 0.13 -9.59
CA ASN A 121 -27.78 0.13 -10.36
C ASN A 121 -27.66 0.96 -11.66
N LYS A 122 -26.95 2.07 -11.59
CA LYS A 122 -26.73 2.94 -12.77
C LYS A 122 -25.77 2.32 -13.80
N LEU A 123 -24.71 1.66 -13.34
CA LEU A 123 -23.66 1.11 -14.21
C LEU A 123 -24.05 -0.26 -14.78
N GLY A 124 -24.85 -1.04 -14.02
CA GLY A 124 -25.12 -2.44 -14.35
C GLY A 124 -23.97 -3.36 -13.95
N PHE A 125 -24.02 -4.60 -14.42
CA PHE A 125 -23.08 -5.66 -14.06
C PHE A 125 -22.45 -6.27 -15.32
N PRO A 126 -21.24 -6.87 -15.24
CA PRO A 126 -20.42 -7.08 -14.04
C PRO A 126 -19.55 -5.87 -13.66
N LEU A 127 -19.25 -5.73 -12.36
CA LEU A 127 -18.33 -4.73 -11.82
C LEU A 127 -17.33 -5.41 -10.89
N VAL A 128 -16.27 -4.69 -10.51
CA VAL A 128 -15.27 -5.17 -9.55
C VAL A 128 -15.09 -4.17 -8.43
N LEU A 129 -15.35 -4.60 -7.19
CA LEU A 129 -15.03 -3.84 -5.98
C LEU A 129 -13.63 -4.20 -5.50
N LYS A 130 -12.84 -3.20 -5.13
CA LYS A 130 -11.48 -3.39 -4.61
C LYS A 130 -11.27 -2.58 -3.32
N PRO A 131 -10.45 -3.05 -2.36
CA PRO A 131 -10.03 -2.21 -1.25
C PRO A 131 -9.07 -1.12 -1.75
N LEU A 132 -9.08 0.05 -1.12
CA LEU A 132 -8.16 1.14 -1.47
C LEU A 132 -6.70 0.73 -1.31
N VAL A 133 -6.42 0.07 -0.18
CA VAL A 133 -5.10 -0.46 0.18
C VAL A 133 -5.19 -1.98 0.26
N GLY A 134 -4.28 -2.67 -0.36
CA GLY A 134 -4.24 -4.14 -0.38
C GLY A 134 -3.52 -4.68 -1.60
N SER A 135 -2.98 -5.89 -1.47
CA SER A 135 -2.20 -6.59 -2.48
C SER A 135 -2.65 -8.04 -2.64
N TRP A 136 -2.14 -8.71 -3.67
CA TRP A 136 -2.38 -10.13 -3.95
C TRP A 136 -3.86 -10.50 -4.14
N GLY A 137 -4.68 -9.59 -4.66
CA GLY A 137 -6.10 -9.84 -4.90
C GLY A 137 -6.97 -9.95 -3.64
N ARG A 138 -6.42 -9.74 -2.44
CA ARG A 138 -7.20 -9.83 -1.20
C ARG A 138 -8.24 -8.70 -1.14
N GLY A 139 -9.48 -9.07 -0.81
CA GLY A 139 -10.60 -8.13 -0.72
C GLY A 139 -11.07 -7.59 -2.08
N VAL A 140 -10.71 -8.25 -3.18
CA VAL A 140 -11.26 -7.96 -4.52
C VAL A 140 -12.49 -8.83 -4.72
N PHE A 141 -13.63 -8.19 -4.98
CA PHE A 141 -14.94 -8.86 -5.13
C PHE A 141 -15.52 -8.58 -6.51
N PRO A 142 -15.83 -9.63 -7.30
CA PRO A 142 -16.63 -9.46 -8.49
C PRO A 142 -18.10 -9.21 -8.09
N ILE A 143 -18.69 -8.15 -8.60
CA ILE A 143 -20.10 -7.81 -8.40
C ILE A 143 -20.86 -8.24 -9.66
N ARG A 144 -21.66 -9.28 -9.56
CA ARG A 144 -22.34 -9.87 -10.70
C ARG A 144 -23.84 -9.59 -10.76
N ASN A 145 -24.43 -9.21 -9.65
CA ASN A 145 -25.87 -8.95 -9.48
C ASN A 145 -26.13 -8.14 -8.21
N GLU A 146 -27.37 -7.76 -8.02
CA GLU A 146 -27.82 -6.98 -6.85
C GLU A 146 -27.66 -7.74 -5.52
N GLU A 147 -27.82 -9.07 -5.53
CA GLU A 147 -27.59 -9.89 -4.34
C GLU A 147 -26.16 -9.74 -3.82
N THR A 148 -25.17 -9.76 -4.73
CA THR A 148 -23.76 -9.54 -4.38
C THR A 148 -23.55 -8.14 -3.78
N VAL A 149 -24.25 -7.11 -4.28
CA VAL A 149 -24.20 -5.75 -3.72
C VAL A 149 -24.66 -5.73 -2.25
N ASN A 150 -25.81 -6.36 -1.97
CA ASN A 150 -26.38 -6.40 -0.61
C ASN A 150 -25.44 -7.13 0.36
N ILE A 151 -24.88 -8.29 -0.03
CA ILE A 151 -23.90 -9.04 0.78
C ILE A 151 -22.68 -8.17 1.10
N ILE A 152 -22.14 -7.45 0.11
CA ILE A 152 -20.98 -6.56 0.30
C ILE A 152 -21.31 -5.43 1.28
N MET A 153 -22.51 -4.85 1.20
CA MET A 153 -22.94 -3.79 2.09
C MET A 153 -22.99 -4.29 3.54
N GLU A 154 -23.66 -5.41 3.80
CA GLU A 154 -23.74 -6.04 5.13
C GLU A 154 -22.34 -6.33 5.70
N MET A 155 -21.47 -7.00 4.94
CA MET A 155 -20.09 -7.29 5.38
C MET A 155 -19.27 -6.04 5.71
N ARG A 156 -19.57 -4.91 5.08
CA ARG A 156 -18.82 -3.67 5.29
C ARG A 156 -19.40 -2.83 6.44
N GLU A 157 -20.67 -2.94 6.72
CA GLU A 157 -21.32 -2.32 7.89
C GLU A 157 -20.79 -2.91 9.20
N GLU A 158 -20.52 -4.22 9.22
CA GLU A 158 -19.94 -4.92 10.38
C GLU A 158 -18.47 -4.53 10.64
N ASN A 159 -17.82 -3.86 9.68
CA ASN A 159 -16.41 -3.51 9.78
C ASN A 159 -16.24 -2.05 10.22
N ASP A 160 -15.75 -1.83 11.44
CA ASP A 160 -15.52 -0.49 12.03
C ASP A 160 -14.43 0.35 11.36
N SER A 161 -13.72 -0.20 10.37
CA SER A 161 -12.67 0.56 9.67
C SER A 161 -13.28 1.69 8.83
N ALA A 162 -12.81 2.91 9.01
CA ALA A 162 -13.22 4.05 8.18
C ALA A 162 -12.97 3.80 6.67
N LEU A 163 -11.98 2.99 6.31
CA LEU A 163 -11.70 2.61 4.93
C LEU A 163 -12.73 1.63 4.35
N SER A 164 -13.48 0.91 5.19
CA SER A 164 -14.55 0.00 4.74
C SER A 164 -15.73 0.75 4.12
N ARG A 165 -15.92 2.02 4.48
CA ARG A 165 -16.99 2.90 3.95
C ARG A 165 -16.64 3.60 2.63
N ILE A 166 -15.46 3.33 2.07
CA ILE A 166 -15.06 3.87 0.78
C ILE A 166 -15.11 2.74 -0.25
N TYR A 167 -15.96 2.87 -1.23
CA TYR A 167 -16.16 1.89 -2.29
C TYR A 167 -15.41 2.33 -3.55
N TYR A 168 -14.42 1.54 -3.93
CA TYR A 168 -13.66 1.69 -5.17
C TYR A 168 -14.17 0.64 -6.17
N VAL A 169 -14.86 1.08 -7.20
CA VAL A 169 -15.55 0.22 -8.18
C VAL A 169 -14.94 0.43 -9.57
N GLN A 170 -14.74 -0.66 -10.29
CA GLN A 170 -14.28 -0.63 -11.69
C GLN A 170 -15.19 -1.45 -12.59
N GLU A 171 -15.32 -0.99 -13.86
CA GLU A 171 -15.87 -1.79 -14.97
C GLU A 171 -14.85 -2.83 -15.46
#